data_16b0635e7efd684125bb209c6459c791
#
_entry.id   16b0635e7efd684125bb209c6459c791
#
_cell.length_a   1.000
_cell.length_b   1.000
_cell.length_c   1.000
_cell.angle_alpha   90.00
_cell.angle_beta   90.00
_cell.angle_gamma   90.00
#
_symmetry.space_group_name_H-M   'P 1'
#
loop_
_entity.id
_entity.type
_entity.pdbx_description
1 polymer ?
#
loop_
_entity_poly.entity_id
_entity_poly.type
_entity_poly.pdbx_seq_one_letter_code
_entity_poly.pdbx_strand_id
1 'polypeptide(L)'
;MVKNLNMIRLPRLYQRYLLYLVVFVVIALFYFLQAPRVEEHIGFDLALPISHVDNLWFQNKGLEGFSNDDKLVVNIGYHECFHIGRFYEGCFNRHELKSTLTDGHQYLQRKRIHKDLRGSFGRRWFGKSEYLYYDVLYPALMDYFGSNLEKLNVEAVTGISKYPKDKSLPFMDVSITFEPISIELLQKRSYISDINILFGVDCIQPIANWTLQKEFPLVKYRYSEPAYLTYKFIGTRPVDTGAQRLQETDEGKFKIVQLADLHLGVGESECIDEYPKHEACKADPKTETFVQQVLDIEKPQLVVFTGDQIMGDRSIQDSETVLLKAVAPVIARKIPWAMVWGNHDDEGSLTRWQLSEIASVLPYSLFKFSPHDTHDNTFGVGNYIYQIFSDNDTELPVGTLYFLDSHKYSTVGKIYPGYDWIKESQWKYIEDYHDVNLKFKTGLSMAFFHIPLPEYLNIESKTHPGEKNPLIGMYKEGVTAPKYNSEGITTLDRLSVDVVSCGHDHCNDYCLRDDSTPNKIWLCYGGGGGEGGYAGYGGTERRIRIYEINVNENNIHTWKRLNGSPKEIFDFQSMLDGNSPESV
;
A
#
# COMPACT_ATOMS: atom_id res chain seq x y z
N MET A 1 -59.62 -4.78 -21.13
CA MET A 1 -59.90 -4.88 -19.67
C MET A 1 -58.79 -4.17 -18.92
N VAL A 2 -58.96 -2.90 -18.62
CA VAL A 2 -58.01 -2.11 -17.82
C VAL A 2 -58.50 -2.24 -16.37
N LYS A 3 -57.73 -2.93 -15.53
CA LYS A 3 -57.99 -3.02 -14.10
C LYS A 3 -57.66 -1.67 -13.46
N ASN A 4 -58.66 -1.02 -12.91
CA ASN A 4 -58.53 0.15 -12.06
C ASN A 4 -57.64 -0.16 -10.85
N LEU A 5 -56.49 0.47 -10.78
CA LEU A 5 -55.72 0.58 -9.55
C LEU A 5 -56.46 1.53 -8.60
N ASN A 6 -57.17 0.99 -7.63
CA ASN A 6 -57.71 1.76 -6.51
C ASN A 6 -56.56 2.42 -5.76
N MET A 7 -56.29 3.71 -6.00
CA MET A 7 -55.42 4.51 -5.15
C MET A 7 -56.07 4.60 -3.76
N ILE A 8 -55.42 4.00 -2.77
CA ILE A 8 -55.76 4.13 -1.34
C ILE A 8 -55.65 5.63 -1.01
N ARG A 9 -56.78 6.35 -0.89
CA ARG A 9 -56.77 7.73 -0.41
C ARG A 9 -56.47 7.72 1.09
N LEU A 10 -55.24 8.06 1.44
CA LEU A 10 -54.84 8.31 2.82
C LEU A 10 -55.73 9.42 3.43
N PRO A 11 -56.17 9.29 4.69
CA PRO A 11 -56.90 10.32 5.41
C PRO A 11 -56.15 11.67 5.35
N ARG A 12 -56.87 12.78 5.25
CA ARG A 12 -56.27 14.13 5.11
C ARG A 12 -55.23 14.46 6.18
N LEU A 13 -55.38 13.89 7.37
CA LEU A 13 -54.43 14.06 8.47
C LEU A 13 -53.06 13.40 8.11
N TYR A 14 -53.05 12.17 7.61
CA TYR A 14 -51.83 11.47 7.20
C TYR A 14 -51.18 12.13 5.97
N GLN A 15 -51.97 12.71 5.05
CA GLN A 15 -51.40 13.46 3.93
C GLN A 15 -50.66 14.72 4.40
N ARG A 16 -51.13 15.40 5.46
CA ARG A 16 -50.44 16.55 6.06
C ARG A 16 -49.16 16.10 6.77
N TYR A 17 -49.18 15.04 7.54
CA TYR A 17 -47.96 14.50 8.19
C TYR A 17 -46.92 14.03 7.18
N LEU A 18 -47.36 13.37 6.11
CA LEU A 18 -46.49 12.96 5.02
C LEU A 18 -45.88 14.19 4.32
N LEU A 19 -46.66 15.23 4.08
CA LEU A 19 -46.18 16.48 3.51
C LEU A 19 -45.15 17.15 4.44
N TYR A 20 -45.42 17.23 5.73
CA TYR A 20 -44.48 17.79 6.69
C TYR A 20 -43.20 16.95 6.79
N LEU A 21 -43.29 15.63 6.75
CA LEU A 21 -42.15 14.73 6.70
C LEU A 21 -41.31 14.96 5.43
N VAL A 22 -41.97 15.05 4.27
CA VAL A 22 -41.29 15.31 2.98
C VAL A 22 -40.63 16.69 3.00
N VAL A 23 -41.32 17.74 3.48
CA VAL A 23 -40.76 19.09 3.61
C VAL A 23 -39.58 19.08 4.58
N PHE A 24 -39.69 18.40 5.71
CA PHE A 24 -38.61 18.26 6.66
C PHE A 24 -37.42 17.54 6.05
N VAL A 25 -37.66 16.44 5.33
CA VAL A 25 -36.59 15.69 4.63
C VAL A 25 -35.94 16.54 3.54
N VAL A 26 -36.73 17.32 2.77
CA VAL A 26 -36.20 18.23 1.73
C VAL A 26 -35.38 19.36 2.36
N ILE A 27 -35.86 19.97 3.45
CA ILE A 27 -35.10 21.01 4.19
C ILE A 27 -33.84 20.43 4.79
N ALA A 28 -33.91 19.25 5.40
CA ALA A 28 -32.76 18.54 5.92
C ALA A 28 -31.75 18.22 4.82
N LEU A 29 -32.20 17.65 3.69
CA LEU A 29 -31.37 17.39 2.52
C LEU A 29 -30.74 18.68 1.96
N PHE A 30 -31.53 19.77 1.86
CA PHE A 30 -31.02 21.04 1.38
C PHE A 30 -29.97 21.63 2.34
N TYR A 31 -30.23 21.55 3.64
CA TYR A 31 -29.25 21.96 4.67
C TYR A 31 -27.99 21.10 4.63
N PHE A 32 -28.13 19.79 4.44
CA PHE A 32 -27.00 18.86 4.32
C PHE A 32 -26.24 19.02 2.99
N LEU A 33 -26.93 19.35 1.90
CA LEU A 33 -26.28 19.57 0.59
C LEU A 33 -25.57 20.94 0.49
N GLN A 34 -25.99 21.93 1.30
CA GLN A 34 -25.31 23.22 1.40
C GLN A 34 -24.21 23.28 2.46
N ALA A 35 -24.10 22.25 3.32
CA ALA A 35 -22.92 22.14 4.15
C ALA A 35 -21.69 22.08 3.24
N PRO A 36 -20.72 23.02 3.39
CA PRO A 36 -19.60 23.08 2.47
C PRO A 36 -18.94 21.70 2.44
N ARG A 37 -18.86 21.12 1.24
CA ARG A 37 -18.02 19.96 1.00
C ARG A 37 -16.63 20.41 1.35
N VAL A 38 -16.07 19.82 2.41
CA VAL A 38 -14.65 19.92 2.65
C VAL A 38 -14.03 19.03 1.59
N GLU A 39 -13.64 19.61 0.47
CA GLU A 39 -12.59 19.07 -0.36
C GLU A 39 -11.29 19.22 0.45
N GLU A 40 -11.18 18.42 1.49
CA GLU A 40 -9.92 18.20 2.12
C GLU A 40 -9.22 17.19 1.20
N HIS A 41 -8.33 17.70 0.37
CA HIS A 41 -7.29 16.88 -0.19
C HIS A 41 -6.71 16.06 0.96
N ILE A 42 -6.64 14.75 0.83
CA ILE A 42 -5.79 13.93 1.66
C ILE A 42 -4.38 14.42 1.30
N GLY A 43 -3.97 15.47 1.99
CA GLY A 43 -2.65 16.02 1.82
C GLY A 43 -1.69 15.10 2.55
N PHE A 44 -1.03 14.18 1.86
CA PHE A 44 0.41 14.22 2.05
C PHE A 44 0.77 15.70 1.85
N ASP A 45 1.35 16.33 2.88
CA ASP A 45 1.92 17.66 2.71
C ASP A 45 2.72 17.65 1.41
N LEU A 46 2.11 18.04 0.32
CA LEU A 46 2.81 18.77 -0.70
C LEU A 46 3.33 19.96 0.09
N ALA A 47 4.55 19.81 0.59
CA ALA A 47 5.26 20.86 1.24
C ALA A 47 5.03 22.07 0.36
N LEU A 48 4.32 23.06 0.86
CA LEU A 48 4.33 24.36 0.22
C LEU A 48 5.80 24.58 -0.11
N PRO A 49 6.19 24.87 -1.36
CA PRO A 49 7.58 24.99 -1.70
C PRO A 49 8.15 26.16 -0.88
N ILE A 50 8.58 25.85 0.34
CA ILE A 50 9.35 26.73 1.22
C ILE A 50 10.77 26.86 0.66
N SER A 51 10.93 26.52 -0.62
CA SER A 51 12.19 26.50 -1.35
C SER A 51 12.92 27.86 -1.42
N HIS A 52 12.38 28.91 -0.82
CA HIS A 52 12.98 30.25 -0.84
C HIS A 52 13.19 30.88 0.53
N VAL A 53 12.94 30.18 1.63
CA VAL A 53 13.35 30.68 2.95
C VAL A 53 14.74 30.14 3.22
N ASP A 54 15.75 31.03 3.22
CA ASP A 54 17.12 30.65 3.56
C ASP A 54 17.16 30.04 4.97
N ASN A 55 17.93 28.96 5.14
CA ASN A 55 18.16 28.29 6.44
C ASN A 55 18.88 29.18 7.48
N LEU A 56 19.04 30.46 7.17
CA LEU A 56 19.70 31.48 7.98
C LEU A 56 19.08 31.63 9.37
N TRP A 57 17.75 31.42 9.52
CA TRP A 57 17.11 31.55 10.83
C TRP A 57 17.67 30.53 11.82
N PHE A 58 17.73 29.26 11.44
CA PHE A 58 18.26 28.20 12.30
C PHE A 58 19.75 28.40 12.58
N GLN A 59 20.55 28.78 11.56
CA GLN A 59 21.97 29.06 11.71
C GLN A 59 22.21 30.23 12.69
N ASN A 60 21.47 31.32 12.58
CA ASN A 60 21.59 32.48 13.47
C ASN A 60 21.20 32.18 14.93
N LYS A 61 20.43 31.13 15.17
CA LYS A 61 20.02 30.66 16.51
C LYS A 61 20.87 29.51 17.03
N GLY A 62 21.91 29.08 16.30
CA GLY A 62 22.75 27.95 16.69
C GLY A 62 22.04 26.60 16.62
N LEU A 63 21.06 26.48 15.73
CA LEU A 63 20.27 25.26 15.51
C LEU A 63 20.76 24.52 14.26
N GLU A 64 22.00 24.06 14.30
CA GLU A 64 22.59 23.30 13.20
C GLU A 64 21.81 22.00 12.90
N GLY A 65 21.55 21.73 11.62
CA GLY A 65 20.86 20.54 11.16
C GLY A 65 19.32 20.61 11.26
N PHE A 66 18.75 21.79 11.45
CA PHE A 66 17.33 22.08 11.22
C PHE A 66 17.11 22.57 9.77
N SER A 67 15.93 22.30 9.25
CA SER A 67 15.45 22.76 7.96
C SER A 67 14.23 23.65 8.07
N ASN A 68 13.89 24.35 7.00
CA ASN A 68 12.67 25.18 6.96
C ASN A 68 11.37 24.36 7.05
N ASP A 69 11.44 23.08 6.75
CA ASP A 69 10.32 22.14 6.84
C ASP A 69 10.15 21.57 8.27
N ASP A 70 11.06 21.90 9.19
CA ASP A 70 10.95 21.43 10.57
C ASP A 70 9.75 22.06 11.25
N LYS A 71 8.95 21.22 11.88
CA LYS A 71 7.66 21.56 12.48
C LYS A 71 7.55 20.97 13.88
N LEU A 72 6.76 21.65 14.73
CA LEU A 72 6.42 21.20 16.07
C LEU A 72 4.92 20.96 16.19
N VAL A 73 4.53 19.87 16.80
CA VAL A 73 3.13 19.68 17.21
C VAL A 73 2.88 20.51 18.47
N VAL A 74 1.88 21.38 18.39
CA VAL A 74 1.55 22.32 19.48
C VAL A 74 0.16 22.08 20.07
N ASN A 75 -0.65 21.26 19.42
CA ASN A 75 -1.97 20.89 19.91
C ASN A 75 -2.39 19.55 19.33
N ILE A 76 -3.20 18.79 20.07
CA ILE A 76 -3.83 17.56 19.61
C ILE A 76 -5.30 17.61 20.05
N GLY A 77 -6.20 17.28 19.15
CA GLY A 77 -7.63 17.23 19.43
C GLY A 77 -8.36 16.23 18.55
N TYR A 78 -9.67 16.18 18.65
CA TYR A 78 -10.50 15.31 17.84
C TYR A 78 -11.75 16.02 17.31
N HIS A 79 -12.26 15.54 16.19
CA HIS A 79 -13.53 15.95 15.59
C HIS A 79 -14.51 14.78 15.62
N GLU A 80 -15.76 15.09 16.00
CA GLU A 80 -16.87 14.16 15.85
C GLU A 80 -17.66 14.57 14.59
N CYS A 81 -17.89 13.62 13.71
CA CYS A 81 -18.59 13.82 12.45
C CYS A 81 -19.78 12.86 12.35
N PHE A 82 -20.81 13.26 11.60
CA PHE A 82 -21.91 12.39 11.23
C PHE A 82 -21.78 12.01 9.75
N HIS A 83 -21.98 10.76 9.40
CA HIS A 83 -21.89 10.31 8.02
C HIS A 83 -23.14 9.55 7.55
N ILE A 84 -23.39 9.62 6.23
CA ILE A 84 -24.39 8.84 5.51
C ILE A 84 -23.65 8.01 4.44
N GLY A 85 -23.42 6.73 4.72
CA GLY A 85 -22.63 5.87 3.87
C GLY A 85 -21.24 6.47 3.59
N ARG A 86 -20.81 6.39 2.33
CA ARG A 86 -19.60 7.08 1.80
C ARG A 86 -19.94 8.37 1.06
N PHE A 87 -21.24 8.76 1.01
CA PHE A 87 -21.70 9.87 0.18
C PHE A 87 -21.64 11.22 0.87
N TYR A 88 -21.73 11.24 2.17
CA TYR A 88 -21.78 12.47 2.96
C TYR A 88 -21.15 12.28 4.33
N GLU A 89 -20.27 13.20 4.70
CA GLU A 89 -19.77 13.37 6.04
C GLU A 89 -19.82 14.84 6.46
N GLY A 90 -20.43 15.11 7.61
CA GLY A 90 -20.53 16.44 8.19
C GLY A 90 -19.93 16.48 9.58
N CYS A 91 -18.88 17.27 9.77
CA CYS A 91 -18.24 17.44 11.06
C CYS A 91 -18.82 18.68 11.79
N PHE A 92 -19.39 18.47 12.98
CA PHE A 92 -20.12 19.50 13.70
C PHE A 92 -19.25 20.42 14.56
N ASN A 93 -18.08 19.96 14.97
CA ASN A 93 -17.17 20.72 15.82
C ASN A 93 -15.97 21.21 14.99
N ARG A 94 -16.21 22.12 14.06
CA ARG A 94 -15.14 22.90 13.45
C ARG A 94 -14.63 23.92 14.47
N HIS A 95 -13.71 23.54 15.30
CA HIS A 95 -12.85 24.54 15.92
C HIS A 95 -11.96 25.09 14.80
N GLU A 96 -12.43 26.17 14.15
CA GLU A 96 -11.53 26.97 13.32
C GLU A 96 -10.31 27.30 14.15
N LEU A 97 -9.14 27.09 13.57
CA LEU A 97 -7.92 27.68 14.08
C LEU A 97 -8.18 29.19 14.07
N LYS A 98 -8.62 29.73 15.20
CA LYS A 98 -8.51 31.16 15.39
C LYS A 98 -7.01 31.41 15.42
N SER A 99 -6.46 31.79 14.26
CA SER A 99 -5.17 32.41 14.20
C SER A 99 -5.29 33.72 15.00
N THR A 100 -5.11 33.62 16.30
CA THR A 100 -4.95 34.80 17.18
C THR A 100 -3.66 35.55 16.86
N LEU A 101 -3.01 35.14 15.78
CA LEU A 101 -1.79 35.72 15.30
C LEU A 101 -2.18 36.79 14.27
N THR A 102 -1.98 38.01 14.64
CA THR A 102 -2.51 39.26 14.09
C THR A 102 -2.08 39.58 12.65
N ASP A 103 -1.30 38.72 11.98
CA ASP A 103 -0.57 39.12 10.78
C ASP A 103 -1.04 38.42 9.49
N GLY A 104 -2.08 37.59 9.56
CA GLY A 104 -2.63 36.92 8.35
C GLY A 104 -1.73 35.85 7.73
N HIS A 105 -0.58 35.54 8.32
CA HIS A 105 0.36 34.56 7.82
C HIS A 105 0.19 33.19 8.48
N GLN A 106 0.15 32.13 7.66
CA GLN A 106 -0.13 30.78 8.12
C GLN A 106 1.17 30.04 8.49
N TYR A 107 1.78 30.37 9.62
CA TYR A 107 2.85 29.56 10.19
C TYR A 107 2.32 28.50 11.19
N LEU A 108 1.03 28.50 11.48
CA LEU A 108 0.32 27.50 12.26
C LEU A 108 -0.71 26.81 11.36
N GLN A 109 -0.62 25.49 11.20
CA GLN A 109 -1.49 24.71 10.34
C GLN A 109 -2.18 23.60 11.14
N ARG A 110 -3.46 23.36 10.86
CA ARG A 110 -4.19 22.20 11.36
C ARG A 110 -4.10 21.06 10.36
N LYS A 111 -3.64 19.90 10.85
CA LYS A 111 -3.61 18.65 10.12
C LYS A 111 -4.65 17.70 10.70
N ARG A 112 -5.50 17.14 9.85
CA ARG A 112 -6.46 16.11 10.22
C ARG A 112 -5.91 14.76 9.76
N ILE A 113 -5.94 13.78 10.65
CA ILE A 113 -5.67 12.39 10.29
C ILE A 113 -6.97 11.79 9.78
N HIS A 114 -7.03 11.48 8.47
CA HIS A 114 -8.24 10.99 7.79
C HIS A 114 -8.52 9.51 8.08
N LYS A 115 -8.46 9.11 9.34
CA LYS A 115 -8.68 7.75 9.81
C LYS A 115 -9.77 7.76 10.87
N ASP A 116 -10.92 7.12 10.56
CA ASP A 116 -12.04 7.07 11.50
C ASP A 116 -11.74 6.15 12.68
N LEU A 117 -11.55 6.73 13.85
CA LEU A 117 -11.29 6.00 15.11
C LEU A 117 -12.40 5.01 15.47
N ARG A 118 -13.64 5.28 15.04
CA ARG A 118 -14.79 4.38 15.26
C ARG A 118 -14.88 3.25 14.26
N GLY A 119 -14.17 3.35 13.13
CA GLY A 119 -14.26 2.39 12.03
C GLY A 119 -15.69 2.26 11.47
N SER A 120 -16.50 3.30 11.57
CA SER A 120 -17.90 3.29 11.12
C SER A 120 -18.08 3.81 9.72
N PHE A 121 -17.22 4.71 9.28
CA PHE A 121 -17.22 5.28 7.94
C PHE A 121 -16.94 4.18 6.89
N GLY A 122 -17.77 4.12 5.89
CA GLY A 122 -17.71 3.06 4.87
C GLY A 122 -18.30 1.70 5.26
N ARG A 123 -18.48 1.42 6.57
CA ARG A 123 -19.07 0.16 7.06
C ARG A 123 -20.57 0.30 7.39
N ARG A 124 -21.02 1.48 7.80
CA ARG A 124 -22.40 1.75 8.20
C ARG A 124 -23.04 2.77 7.29
N TRP A 125 -24.33 2.59 7.01
CA TRP A 125 -25.09 3.56 6.23
C TRP A 125 -25.31 4.88 6.97
N PHE A 126 -25.49 4.83 8.30
CA PHE A 126 -25.57 6.00 9.19
C PHE A 126 -24.69 5.77 10.39
N GLY A 127 -23.94 6.79 10.81
CA GLY A 127 -23.11 6.69 11.98
C GLY A 127 -22.38 7.96 12.34
N LYS A 128 -21.59 7.87 13.41
CA LYS A 128 -20.63 8.87 13.81
C LYS A 128 -19.24 8.34 13.49
N SER A 129 -18.43 9.19 12.90
CA SER A 129 -16.99 9.01 12.74
C SER A 129 -16.25 9.99 13.67
N GLU A 130 -15.04 9.62 14.06
CA GLU A 130 -14.17 10.45 14.89
C GLU A 130 -12.78 10.46 14.29
N TYR A 131 -12.22 11.68 14.18
CA TYR A 131 -10.91 11.91 13.58
C TYR A 131 -10.01 12.68 14.53
N LEU A 132 -8.78 12.25 14.67
CA LEU A 132 -7.75 13.01 15.34
C LEU A 132 -7.30 14.16 14.42
N TYR A 133 -7.03 15.32 15.01
CA TYR A 133 -6.29 16.40 14.38
C TYR A 133 -5.15 16.87 15.29
N TYR A 134 -4.18 17.48 14.69
CA TYR A 134 -3.10 18.14 15.42
C TYR A 134 -2.70 19.44 14.73
N ASP A 135 -2.25 20.40 15.52
CA ASP A 135 -1.79 21.68 15.02
C ASP A 135 -0.25 21.70 15.00
N VAL A 136 0.33 22.11 13.89
CA VAL A 136 1.78 22.21 13.71
C VAL A 136 2.21 23.66 13.54
N LEU A 137 3.30 24.01 14.19
CA LEU A 137 3.99 25.29 14.07
C LEU A 137 5.28 25.10 13.26
N TYR A 138 5.53 26.02 12.34
CA TYR A 138 6.78 26.09 11.56
C TYR A 138 7.63 27.26 12.07
N PRO A 139 8.68 27.04 12.87
CA PRO A 139 9.46 28.10 13.50
C PRO A 139 10.13 29.03 12.51
N ALA A 140 10.65 28.51 11.41
CA ALA A 140 11.32 29.31 10.37
C ALA A 140 10.38 30.32 9.71
N LEU A 141 9.12 29.95 9.46
CA LEU A 141 8.13 30.85 8.87
C LEU A 141 7.76 32.00 9.79
N MET A 142 7.80 31.79 11.10
CA MET A 142 7.52 32.85 12.08
C MET A 142 8.51 33.99 11.99
N ASP A 143 9.80 33.69 11.95
CA ASP A 143 10.84 34.70 11.88
C ASP A 143 10.81 35.44 10.53
N TYR A 144 10.55 34.72 9.46
CA TYR A 144 10.36 35.30 8.12
C TYR A 144 9.24 36.34 8.08
N PHE A 145 8.15 36.12 8.82
CA PHE A 145 7.02 37.04 8.90
C PHE A 145 7.17 38.08 10.03
N GLY A 146 8.34 38.18 10.64
CA GLY A 146 8.61 39.15 11.70
C GLY A 146 7.98 38.85 13.04
N SER A 147 7.49 37.63 13.24
CA SER A 147 6.92 37.17 14.50
C SER A 147 8.03 36.63 15.41
N ASN A 148 7.94 36.87 16.72
CA ASN A 148 8.97 36.44 17.66
C ASN A 148 8.52 35.20 18.41
N LEU A 149 9.26 34.09 18.26
CA LEU A 149 9.01 32.82 18.95
C LEU A 149 8.88 32.98 20.49
N GLU A 150 9.71 33.83 21.10
CA GLU A 150 9.73 34.06 22.54
C GLU A 150 8.49 34.80 23.04
N LYS A 151 7.75 35.47 22.17
CA LYS A 151 6.49 36.16 22.53
C LYS A 151 5.26 35.28 22.39
N LEU A 152 5.41 34.12 21.80
CA LEU A 152 4.33 33.15 21.67
C LEU A 152 4.18 32.39 23.01
N ASN A 153 3.04 32.53 23.61
CA ASN A 153 2.65 31.70 24.75
C ASN A 153 2.08 30.36 24.26
N VAL A 154 2.89 29.61 23.47
CA VAL A 154 2.53 28.31 22.85
C VAL A 154 3.46 27.24 23.40
N GLU A 155 2.88 26.09 23.69
CA GLU A 155 3.59 24.93 24.23
C GLU A 155 3.74 23.87 23.10
N ALA A 156 4.90 23.20 23.03
CA ALA A 156 5.14 22.07 22.15
C ALA A 156 4.77 20.75 22.85
N VAL A 157 4.29 19.79 22.08
CA VAL A 157 4.07 18.43 22.58
C VAL A 157 5.41 17.71 22.70
N THR A 158 5.78 17.33 23.93
CA THR A 158 7.05 16.67 24.25
C THR A 158 6.89 15.23 24.66
N GLY A 159 5.68 14.77 24.98
CA GLY A 159 5.47 13.39 25.39
C GLY A 159 4.02 12.96 25.34
N ILE A 160 3.85 11.64 25.28
CA ILE A 160 2.57 10.95 25.29
C ILE A 160 2.69 9.78 26.26
N SER A 161 1.78 9.69 27.23
CA SER A 161 1.82 8.68 28.29
C SER A 161 0.43 8.14 28.61
N LYS A 162 0.39 7.01 29.31
CA LYS A 162 -0.82 6.44 29.86
C LYS A 162 -1.07 7.04 31.25
N TYR A 163 -2.21 7.72 31.39
CA TYR A 163 -2.77 8.16 32.65
C TYR A 163 -2.08 9.14 33.59
N PRO A 164 -2.92 9.76 34.46
CA PRO A 164 -3.53 11.04 34.15
C PRO A 164 -2.76 12.10 34.88
N LYS A 165 -2.15 13.00 34.20
CA LYS A 165 -1.71 14.26 34.82
C LYS A 165 -2.17 15.40 33.92
N ASP A 166 -3.14 16.09 34.37
CA ASP A 166 -3.56 17.47 34.07
C ASP A 166 -4.16 17.81 32.67
N LYS A 167 -3.87 17.13 31.59
CA LYS A 167 -4.53 17.38 30.28
C LYS A 167 -4.77 16.06 29.53
N SER A 168 -5.82 15.35 29.92
CA SER A 168 -6.29 14.18 29.12
C SER A 168 -7.17 14.65 27.98
N LEU A 169 -7.02 14.03 26.81
CA LEU A 169 -8.04 14.14 25.77
C LEU A 169 -9.31 13.44 26.27
N PRO A 170 -10.47 14.11 26.25
CA PRO A 170 -11.73 13.47 26.65
C PRO A 170 -11.96 12.20 25.84
N PHE A 171 -12.31 11.10 26.52
CA PHE A 171 -12.57 9.77 25.94
C PHE A 171 -11.35 8.98 25.42
N MET A 172 -10.14 9.46 25.63
CA MET A 172 -8.91 8.77 25.23
C MET A 172 -8.06 8.45 26.47
N ASP A 173 -7.51 7.24 26.52
CA ASP A 173 -6.66 6.79 27.65
C ASP A 173 -5.22 7.37 27.58
N VAL A 174 -5.08 8.59 27.07
CA VAL A 174 -3.79 9.20 26.73
C VAL A 174 -3.66 10.56 27.41
N SER A 175 -2.53 10.78 28.07
CA SER A 175 -2.09 12.08 28.60
C SER A 175 -1.00 12.67 27.71
N ILE A 176 -1.12 13.95 27.39
CA ILE A 176 -0.18 14.67 26.54
C ILE A 176 0.63 15.62 27.43
N THR A 177 1.95 15.56 27.29
CA THR A 177 2.87 16.47 27.97
C THR A 177 3.22 17.62 27.05
N PHE A 178 3.12 18.83 27.58
CA PHE A 178 3.44 20.08 26.90
C PHE A 178 4.58 20.81 27.61
N GLU A 179 5.47 21.41 26.82
CA GLU A 179 6.52 22.30 27.34
C GLU A 179 6.54 23.63 26.56
N PRO A 180 6.82 24.77 27.22
CA PRO A 180 6.94 26.04 26.52
C PRO A 180 7.99 26.00 25.44
N ILE A 181 7.69 26.56 24.27
CA ILE A 181 8.63 26.61 23.15
C ILE A 181 9.74 27.60 23.48
N SER A 182 10.98 27.11 23.48
CA SER A 182 12.19 27.87 23.71
C SER A 182 13.33 27.39 22.81
N ILE A 183 14.35 28.20 22.65
CA ILE A 183 15.55 27.79 21.92
C ILE A 183 16.19 26.56 22.57
N GLU A 184 16.16 26.46 23.89
CA GLU A 184 16.67 25.29 24.62
C GLU A 184 15.89 24.01 24.27
N LEU A 185 14.55 24.08 24.19
CA LEU A 185 13.71 22.95 23.77
C LEU A 185 14.05 22.53 22.34
N LEU A 186 14.19 23.50 21.43
CA LEU A 186 14.56 23.23 20.04
C LEU A 186 15.93 22.55 19.97
N GLN A 187 16.92 23.01 20.70
CA GLN A 187 18.27 22.43 20.74
C GLN A 187 18.27 21.00 21.30
N LYS A 188 17.46 20.70 22.31
CA LYS A 188 17.29 19.36 22.89
C LYS A 188 16.63 18.37 21.94
N ARG A 189 15.94 18.85 20.91
CA ARG A 189 15.21 18.02 19.92
C ARG A 189 14.25 17.00 20.56
N SER A 190 13.65 17.33 21.71
CA SER A 190 12.80 16.44 22.49
C SER A 190 11.31 16.77 22.35
N TYR A 191 10.85 17.11 21.16
CA TYR A 191 9.45 17.41 20.87
C TYR A 191 8.94 16.63 19.67
N ILE A 192 7.63 16.44 19.64
CA ILE A 192 6.96 15.69 18.56
C ILE A 192 6.78 16.60 17.36
N SER A 193 7.18 16.12 16.19
CA SER A 193 7.08 16.83 14.93
C SER A 193 5.94 16.34 14.03
N ASP A 194 5.50 15.10 14.21
CA ASP A 194 4.43 14.52 13.42
C ASP A 194 3.69 13.41 14.18
N ILE A 195 2.43 13.17 13.83
CA ILE A 195 1.56 12.19 14.47
C ILE A 195 0.76 11.43 13.40
N ASN A 196 0.60 10.12 13.59
CA ASN A 196 -0.28 9.29 12.82
C ASN A 196 -0.96 8.22 13.71
N ILE A 197 -1.88 7.46 13.17
CA ILE A 197 -2.62 6.42 13.87
C ILE A 197 -2.51 5.12 13.07
N LEU A 198 -2.26 4.02 13.77
CA LEU A 198 -2.32 2.68 13.22
C LEU A 198 -3.36 1.85 13.98
N PHE A 199 -3.95 0.86 13.32
CA PHE A 199 -5.03 0.06 13.88
C PHE A 199 -4.66 -1.42 13.99
N GLY A 200 -5.26 -2.09 14.98
CA GLY A 200 -5.06 -3.52 15.22
C GLY A 200 -3.95 -3.80 16.22
N VAL A 201 -4.13 -4.89 16.96
CA VAL A 201 -3.16 -5.33 17.97
C VAL A 201 -1.82 -5.76 17.36
N ASP A 202 -1.81 -6.06 16.08
CA ASP A 202 -0.68 -6.51 15.28
C ASP A 202 -0.07 -5.40 14.40
N CYS A 203 -0.56 -4.15 14.51
CA CYS A 203 -0.01 -3.03 13.73
C CYS A 203 1.49 -2.84 13.98
N ILE A 204 2.21 -2.47 12.95
CA ILE A 204 3.67 -2.29 12.95
C ILE A 204 4.00 -0.92 12.36
N GLN A 205 4.96 -0.22 12.96
CA GLN A 205 5.56 0.98 12.40
C GLN A 205 6.97 0.66 11.91
N PRO A 206 7.18 0.44 10.61
CA PRO A 206 8.46 0.01 10.09
C PRO A 206 9.48 1.13 9.89
N ILE A 207 9.05 2.39 9.95
CA ILE A 207 9.90 3.55 9.70
C ILE A 207 10.68 3.87 10.96
N ALA A 208 12.00 3.75 10.92
CA ALA A 208 12.89 3.76 12.10
C ALA A 208 12.84 5.04 12.94
N ASN A 209 12.41 6.17 12.39
CA ASN A 209 12.32 7.44 13.12
C ASN A 209 10.91 7.74 13.65
N TRP A 210 10.00 6.78 13.56
CA TRP A 210 8.68 6.85 14.17
C TRP A 210 8.60 5.92 15.38
N THR A 211 7.91 6.35 16.41
CA THR A 211 7.64 5.58 17.62
C THR A 211 6.19 5.15 17.64
N LEU A 212 5.94 3.85 17.74
CA LEU A 212 4.59 3.30 17.94
C LEU A 212 4.33 3.12 19.44
N GLN A 213 3.32 3.79 19.97
CA GLN A 213 2.87 3.61 21.35
C GLN A 213 1.94 2.41 21.45
N LYS A 214 2.52 1.23 21.70
CA LYS A 214 1.80 -0.05 21.68
C LYS A 214 1.39 -0.57 23.06
N GLU A 215 1.88 0.04 24.14
CA GLU A 215 1.58 -0.39 25.51
C GLU A 215 0.10 -0.22 25.86
N PHE A 216 -0.57 0.73 25.24
CA PHE A 216 -1.99 0.99 25.40
C PHE A 216 -2.56 1.61 24.12
N PRO A 217 -3.80 1.26 23.75
CA PRO A 217 -4.47 1.90 22.64
C PRO A 217 -4.83 3.36 22.96
N LEU A 218 -4.84 4.21 21.93
CA LEU A 218 -5.39 5.56 22.01
C LEU A 218 -6.88 5.50 22.35
N VAL A 219 -7.60 4.62 21.66
CA VAL A 219 -9.01 4.34 21.88
C VAL A 219 -9.34 2.94 21.37
N LYS A 220 -10.35 2.32 22.00
CA LYS A 220 -10.90 1.03 21.57
C LYS A 220 -12.44 1.09 21.58
N TYR A 221 -13.04 0.95 20.41
CA TYR A 221 -14.49 0.83 20.26
C TYR A 221 -14.92 -0.63 20.11
N ARG A 222 -16.18 -0.91 20.43
CA ARG A 222 -16.70 -2.29 20.44
C ARG A 222 -16.63 -3.00 19.08
N TYR A 223 -16.71 -2.25 17.99
CA TYR A 223 -16.86 -2.81 16.63
C TYR A 223 -15.73 -2.37 15.69
N SER A 224 -14.65 -1.88 16.22
CA SER A 224 -13.44 -1.52 15.47
C SER A 224 -12.22 -2.11 16.13
N GLU A 225 -11.17 -2.27 15.34
CA GLU A 225 -9.86 -2.59 15.86
C GLU A 225 -9.34 -1.43 16.71
N PRO A 226 -8.55 -1.71 17.77
CA PRO A 226 -7.98 -0.66 18.61
C PRO A 226 -7.06 0.24 17.79
N ALA A 227 -7.14 1.56 18.07
CA ALA A 227 -6.28 2.56 17.47
C ALA A 227 -5.04 2.78 18.34
N TYR A 228 -3.86 2.82 17.75
CA TYR A 228 -2.59 3.11 18.40
C TYR A 228 -1.95 4.35 17.81
N LEU A 229 -1.41 5.20 18.69
CA LEU A 229 -0.73 6.41 18.26
C LEU A 229 0.68 6.07 17.79
N THR A 230 1.08 6.65 16.67
CA THR A 230 2.47 6.68 16.23
C THR A 230 2.91 8.12 16.01
N TYR A 231 4.13 8.45 16.40
CA TYR A 231 4.63 9.81 16.37
C TYR A 231 6.12 9.85 16.07
N LYS A 232 6.56 10.98 15.54
CA LYS A 232 7.94 11.23 15.17
C LYS A 232 8.50 12.37 16.00
N PHE A 233 9.67 12.13 16.62
CA PHE A 233 10.47 13.21 17.20
C PHE A 233 11.30 13.93 16.14
N ILE A 234 11.49 15.24 16.31
CA ILE A 234 12.38 15.99 15.44
C ILE A 234 13.84 15.56 15.62
N GLY A 235 14.65 15.75 14.57
CA GLY A 235 16.09 15.48 14.62
C GLY A 235 16.47 14.02 14.47
N THR A 236 15.51 13.13 14.26
CA THR A 236 15.81 11.82 13.70
C THR A 236 16.18 12.02 12.23
N ARG A 237 17.45 11.71 11.88
CA ARG A 237 17.90 11.81 10.49
C ARG A 237 16.92 11.07 9.58
N PRO A 238 16.65 11.60 8.37
CA PRO A 238 15.97 10.80 7.36
C PRO A 238 16.67 9.45 7.30
N VAL A 239 15.89 8.37 7.29
CA VAL A 239 16.48 7.06 6.96
C VAL A 239 17.08 7.26 5.58
N ASP A 240 18.39 7.05 5.44
CA ASP A 240 19.02 7.05 4.14
C ASP A 240 18.39 5.90 3.33
N THR A 241 17.43 6.26 2.54
CA THR A 241 16.74 5.34 1.64
C THR A 241 17.51 5.20 0.34
N GLY A 242 18.77 5.64 0.32
CA GLY A 242 19.65 5.81 -0.82
C GLY A 242 19.16 5.06 -2.06
N ALA A 243 19.13 5.70 -3.19
CA ALA A 243 18.74 5.08 -4.46
C ALA A 243 19.52 3.77 -4.61
N GLN A 244 18.88 2.67 -4.18
CA GLN A 244 19.55 1.38 -4.16
C GLN A 244 19.64 0.89 -5.60
N ARG A 245 20.86 0.79 -6.08
CA ARG A 245 21.14 0.15 -7.34
C ARG A 245 20.99 -1.36 -7.14
N LEU A 246 20.21 -2.00 -7.99
CA LEU A 246 20.13 -3.44 -8.00
C LEU A 246 21.43 -3.99 -8.62
N GLN A 247 22.11 -4.87 -7.89
CA GLN A 247 23.40 -5.39 -8.28
C GLN A 247 23.49 -6.88 -7.93
N GLU A 248 24.06 -7.67 -8.84
CA GLU A 248 24.36 -9.07 -8.56
C GLU A 248 25.39 -9.21 -7.42
N THR A 249 25.47 -10.39 -6.85
CA THR A 249 26.55 -10.73 -5.91
C THR A 249 27.88 -10.99 -6.64
N ASP A 250 28.96 -11.04 -5.90
CA ASP A 250 30.31 -11.44 -6.40
C ASP A 250 30.33 -12.84 -7.03
N GLU A 251 29.33 -13.69 -6.72
CA GLU A 251 29.12 -14.99 -7.36
C GLU A 251 28.34 -14.90 -8.70
N GLY A 252 27.97 -13.71 -9.15
CA GLY A 252 27.18 -13.51 -10.37
C GLY A 252 25.72 -13.91 -10.21
N LYS A 253 25.16 -13.78 -9.02
CA LYS A 253 23.78 -14.17 -8.70
C LYS A 253 22.97 -13.00 -8.21
N PHE A 254 21.68 -12.98 -8.60
CA PHE A 254 20.70 -12.03 -8.10
C PHE A 254 19.42 -12.76 -7.72
N LYS A 255 19.11 -12.78 -6.42
CA LYS A 255 17.97 -13.51 -5.88
C LYS A 255 16.77 -12.60 -5.62
N ILE A 256 15.60 -13.02 -6.07
CA ILE A 256 14.32 -12.36 -5.92
C ILE A 256 13.39 -13.27 -5.11
N VAL A 257 12.76 -12.75 -4.06
CA VAL A 257 11.63 -13.38 -3.39
C VAL A 257 10.35 -12.72 -3.87
N GLN A 258 9.46 -13.49 -4.45
CA GLN A 258 8.13 -13.03 -4.87
C GLN A 258 7.12 -13.30 -3.75
N LEU A 259 6.47 -12.24 -3.28
CA LEU A 259 5.36 -12.28 -2.34
C LEU A 259 4.06 -11.97 -3.10
N ALA A 260 3.20 -12.96 -3.24
CA ALA A 260 1.92 -12.84 -3.93
C ALA A 260 0.77 -13.14 -2.96
N ASP A 261 -0.32 -12.42 -3.09
CA ASP A 261 -1.60 -12.75 -2.47
C ASP A 261 -1.50 -12.96 -0.95
N LEU A 262 -0.93 -11.98 -0.25
CA LEU A 262 -0.76 -12.02 1.21
C LEU A 262 -2.09 -11.83 1.95
N HIS A 263 -3.01 -11.04 1.38
CA HIS A 263 -4.35 -10.77 1.91
C HIS A 263 -4.37 -10.41 3.39
N LEU A 264 -3.46 -9.53 3.80
CA LEU A 264 -3.42 -9.01 5.16
C LEU A 264 -4.59 -8.06 5.43
N GLY A 265 -5.04 -7.99 6.66
CA GLY A 265 -6.12 -7.10 7.11
C GLY A 265 -5.71 -6.21 8.27
N VAL A 266 -6.65 -5.39 8.76
CA VAL A 266 -6.48 -4.67 10.02
C VAL A 266 -6.81 -5.64 11.16
N GLY A 267 -5.85 -5.84 12.08
CA GLY A 267 -5.92 -6.87 13.11
C GLY A 267 -5.44 -8.24 12.62
N GLU A 268 -5.54 -9.24 13.49
CA GLU A 268 -4.92 -10.55 13.25
C GLU A 268 -5.65 -11.42 12.23
N SER A 269 -6.90 -11.11 11.90
CA SER A 269 -7.77 -11.87 10.99
C SER A 269 -7.84 -13.39 11.29
N GLU A 270 -8.81 -14.07 10.74
CA GLU A 270 -8.88 -15.53 10.78
C GLU A 270 -8.38 -16.12 9.46
N CYS A 271 -7.74 -17.29 9.52
CA CYS A 271 -7.28 -17.99 8.32
C CYS A 271 -8.48 -18.44 7.47
N ILE A 272 -8.31 -18.35 6.14
CA ILE A 272 -9.26 -18.89 5.17
C ILE A 272 -8.64 -20.15 4.56
N ASP A 273 -9.41 -21.23 4.48
CA ASP A 273 -8.99 -22.50 3.86
C ASP A 273 -7.61 -22.99 4.34
N GLU A 274 -7.34 -22.88 5.65
CA GLU A 274 -6.07 -23.29 6.23
C GLU A 274 -5.78 -24.77 5.97
N TYR A 275 -4.53 -25.07 5.57
CA TYR A 275 -4.07 -26.43 5.37
C TYR A 275 -2.66 -26.64 5.96
N PRO A 276 -2.45 -27.66 6.83
CA PRO A 276 -3.49 -28.43 7.53
C PRO A 276 -4.28 -27.54 8.49
N LYS A 277 -5.56 -27.88 8.75
CA LYS A 277 -6.46 -27.06 9.55
C LYS A 277 -6.14 -27.16 11.05
N HIS A 278 -6.13 -26.01 11.74
CA HIS A 278 -5.99 -25.89 13.19
C HIS A 278 -7.22 -25.19 13.81
N GLU A 279 -7.46 -25.40 15.11
CA GLU A 279 -8.66 -24.86 15.79
C GLU A 279 -8.67 -23.34 15.94
N ALA A 280 -7.51 -22.68 15.99
CA ALA A 280 -7.40 -21.23 16.21
C ALA A 280 -6.27 -20.63 15.38
N CYS A 281 -6.49 -20.48 14.07
CA CYS A 281 -5.52 -19.89 13.17
C CYS A 281 -5.71 -18.38 13.07
N LYS A 282 -4.63 -17.62 13.28
CA LYS A 282 -4.53 -16.18 13.04
C LYS A 282 -3.78 -15.94 11.74
N ALA A 283 -4.47 -15.38 10.74
CA ALA A 283 -3.96 -15.29 9.38
C ALA A 283 -2.71 -14.41 9.27
N ASP A 284 -2.81 -13.18 9.77
CA ASP A 284 -1.76 -12.19 9.59
C ASP A 284 -0.47 -12.56 10.34
N PRO A 285 -0.49 -12.94 11.64
CA PRO A 285 0.71 -13.38 12.35
C PRO A 285 1.36 -14.63 11.75
N LYS A 286 0.55 -15.58 11.23
CA LYS A 286 1.07 -16.79 10.60
C LYS A 286 1.74 -16.47 9.26
N THR A 287 1.10 -15.62 8.44
CA THR A 287 1.66 -15.13 7.17
C THR A 287 2.96 -14.37 7.41
N GLU A 288 2.98 -13.43 8.36
CA GLU A 288 4.17 -12.65 8.71
C GLU A 288 5.33 -13.56 9.15
N THR A 289 5.05 -14.55 10.00
CA THR A 289 6.06 -15.52 10.45
C THR A 289 6.66 -16.28 9.28
N PHE A 290 5.83 -16.74 8.34
CA PHE A 290 6.30 -17.45 7.16
C PHE A 290 7.16 -16.56 6.25
N VAL A 291 6.71 -15.33 5.98
CA VAL A 291 7.48 -14.35 5.20
C VAL A 291 8.84 -14.10 5.85
N GLN A 292 8.88 -13.85 7.16
CA GLN A 292 10.13 -13.62 7.89
C GLN A 292 11.09 -14.80 7.78
N GLN A 293 10.60 -16.03 7.95
CA GLN A 293 11.40 -17.25 7.83
C GLN A 293 12.01 -17.39 6.44
N VAL A 294 11.22 -17.16 5.39
CA VAL A 294 11.71 -17.25 4.01
C VAL A 294 12.76 -16.18 3.73
N LEU A 295 12.54 -14.93 4.17
CA LEU A 295 13.51 -13.86 3.99
C LEU A 295 14.83 -14.14 4.72
N ASP A 296 14.79 -14.74 5.92
CA ASP A 296 15.99 -15.10 6.69
C ASP A 296 16.77 -16.25 6.06
N ILE A 297 16.08 -17.20 5.42
CA ILE A 297 16.69 -18.33 4.73
C ILE A 297 17.30 -17.88 3.39
N GLU A 298 16.51 -17.17 2.59
CA GLU A 298 16.88 -16.84 1.20
C GLU A 298 17.82 -15.64 1.08
N LYS A 299 17.71 -14.65 1.99
CA LYS A 299 18.51 -13.41 1.98
C LYS A 299 18.56 -12.75 0.60
N PRO A 300 17.41 -12.41 0.02
CA PRO A 300 17.33 -11.94 -1.37
C PRO A 300 17.91 -10.52 -1.51
N GLN A 301 18.33 -10.18 -2.73
CA GLN A 301 18.69 -8.82 -3.13
C GLN A 301 17.47 -7.96 -3.45
N LEU A 302 16.31 -8.58 -3.72
CA LEU A 302 15.06 -7.90 -4.04
C LEU A 302 13.86 -8.71 -3.53
N VAL A 303 12.86 -8.02 -2.99
CA VAL A 303 11.52 -8.57 -2.79
C VAL A 303 10.56 -7.93 -3.80
N VAL A 304 9.76 -8.74 -4.45
CA VAL A 304 8.70 -8.27 -5.37
C VAL A 304 7.34 -8.69 -4.83
N PHE A 305 6.51 -7.71 -4.55
CA PHE A 305 5.10 -7.92 -4.22
C PHE A 305 4.29 -7.92 -5.52
N THR A 306 3.61 -9.01 -5.82
CA THR A 306 2.86 -9.17 -7.06
C THR A 306 1.35 -9.06 -6.88
N GLY A 307 0.90 -8.16 -6.03
CA GLY A 307 -0.50 -7.81 -5.85
C GLY A 307 -1.21 -8.58 -4.74
N ASP A 308 -2.38 -8.05 -4.36
CA ASP A 308 -3.23 -8.55 -3.30
C ASP A 308 -2.49 -8.74 -1.95
N GLN A 309 -1.64 -7.75 -1.62
CA GLN A 309 -1.01 -7.64 -0.30
C GLN A 309 -2.06 -7.34 0.75
N ILE A 310 -3.09 -6.57 0.36
CA ILE A 310 -4.15 -6.06 1.22
C ILE A 310 -5.45 -6.78 0.91
N MET A 311 -6.11 -7.31 1.93
CA MET A 311 -7.49 -7.76 1.83
C MET A 311 -8.41 -6.57 1.99
N GLY A 312 -8.93 -6.04 0.87
CA GLY A 312 -9.62 -4.75 0.85
C GLY A 312 -10.81 -4.64 1.79
N ASP A 313 -11.66 -5.64 1.87
CA ASP A 313 -12.82 -5.67 2.77
C ASP A 313 -12.43 -5.68 4.26
N ARG A 314 -11.24 -6.17 4.60
CA ARG A 314 -10.67 -6.18 5.96
C ARG A 314 -9.80 -4.96 6.26
N SER A 315 -9.58 -4.10 5.28
CA SER A 315 -8.78 -2.86 5.39
C SER A 315 -9.60 -1.57 5.27
N ILE A 316 -10.95 -1.67 5.33
CA ILE A 316 -11.86 -0.52 5.26
C ILE A 316 -11.59 0.49 6.39
N GLN A 317 -11.10 0.03 7.53
CA GLN A 317 -10.75 0.92 8.65
C GLN A 317 -9.47 1.70 8.37
N ASP A 318 -8.42 1.05 7.84
CA ASP A 318 -7.15 1.68 7.52
C ASP A 318 -6.27 0.81 6.61
N SER A 319 -6.23 1.12 5.32
CA SER A 319 -5.35 0.43 4.36
C SER A 319 -3.87 0.74 4.57
N GLU A 320 -3.52 1.94 5.11
CA GLU A 320 -2.12 2.29 5.40
C GLU A 320 -1.52 1.35 6.45
N THR A 321 -2.24 1.07 7.54
CA THR A 321 -1.78 0.11 8.55
C THR A 321 -1.44 -1.25 7.92
N VAL A 322 -2.28 -1.72 6.99
CA VAL A 322 -2.07 -3.02 6.35
C VAL A 322 -0.87 -3.00 5.40
N LEU A 323 -0.71 -1.93 4.61
CA LEU A 323 0.45 -1.75 3.74
C LEU A 323 1.76 -1.74 4.55
N LEU A 324 1.80 -0.96 5.65
CA LEU A 324 2.97 -0.91 6.53
C LEU A 324 3.30 -2.28 7.12
N LYS A 325 2.28 -3.06 7.48
CA LYS A 325 2.44 -4.44 7.98
C LYS A 325 3.03 -5.37 6.91
N ALA A 326 2.55 -5.28 5.67
CA ALA A 326 3.05 -6.08 4.55
C ALA A 326 4.55 -5.85 4.29
N VAL A 327 4.99 -4.59 4.32
CA VAL A 327 6.39 -4.24 3.99
C VAL A 327 7.33 -4.25 5.20
N ALA A 328 6.82 -4.33 6.42
CA ALA A 328 7.62 -4.27 7.64
C ALA A 328 8.74 -5.33 7.70
N PRO A 329 8.52 -6.61 7.36
CA PRO A 329 9.57 -7.64 7.38
C PRO A 329 10.73 -7.33 6.43
N VAL A 330 10.43 -6.68 5.30
CA VAL A 330 11.40 -6.34 4.25
C VAL A 330 12.20 -5.11 4.65
N ILE A 331 11.52 -4.06 5.14
CA ILE A 331 12.17 -2.84 5.65
C ILE A 331 13.10 -3.15 6.82
N ALA A 332 12.67 -4.01 7.75
CA ALA A 332 13.48 -4.41 8.92
C ALA A 332 14.80 -5.07 8.50
N ARG A 333 14.85 -5.72 7.34
CA ARG A 333 16.06 -6.36 6.78
C ARG A 333 16.82 -5.48 5.79
N LYS A 334 16.33 -4.25 5.55
CA LYS A 334 16.92 -3.29 4.60
C LYS A 334 17.02 -3.85 3.18
N ILE A 335 16.06 -4.68 2.80
CA ILE A 335 16.01 -5.26 1.46
C ILE A 335 15.26 -4.30 0.53
N PRO A 336 15.79 -3.98 -0.67
CA PRO A 336 15.03 -3.29 -1.70
C PRO A 336 13.75 -4.06 -2.06
N TRP A 337 12.66 -3.33 -2.31
CA TRP A 337 11.43 -3.97 -2.70
C TRP A 337 10.68 -3.19 -3.78
N ALA A 338 10.07 -3.94 -4.69
CA ALA A 338 9.18 -3.45 -5.73
C ALA A 338 7.77 -3.99 -5.50
N MET A 339 6.76 -3.31 -6.00
CA MET A 339 5.36 -3.67 -5.80
C MET A 339 4.53 -3.38 -7.04
N VAL A 340 3.65 -4.30 -7.38
CA VAL A 340 2.52 -4.06 -8.27
C VAL A 340 1.22 -4.30 -7.51
N TRP A 341 0.13 -3.67 -7.94
CA TRP A 341 -1.15 -3.74 -7.25
C TRP A 341 -2.01 -4.86 -7.81
N GLY A 342 -2.71 -5.55 -6.91
CA GLY A 342 -3.74 -6.50 -7.23
C GLY A 342 -5.15 -5.90 -7.27
N ASN A 343 -6.15 -6.73 -7.46
CA ASN A 343 -7.54 -6.26 -7.56
C ASN A 343 -8.18 -5.95 -6.21
N HIS A 344 -7.66 -6.50 -5.11
CA HIS A 344 -8.18 -6.26 -3.77
C HIS A 344 -7.50 -5.11 -3.03
N ASP A 345 -6.30 -4.68 -3.41
CA ASP A 345 -5.49 -3.73 -2.65
C ASP A 345 -6.21 -2.40 -2.40
N ASP A 346 -6.97 -1.87 -3.38
CA ASP A 346 -7.65 -0.59 -3.31
C ASP A 346 -9.17 -0.67 -3.05
N GLU A 347 -9.64 -1.78 -2.49
CA GLU A 347 -11.03 -1.95 -2.04
C GLU A 347 -11.25 -1.47 -0.60
N GLY A 348 -10.19 -1.09 0.11
CA GLY A 348 -10.20 -0.63 1.48
C GLY A 348 -10.49 0.86 1.65
N SER A 349 -9.78 1.50 2.58
CA SER A 349 -9.96 2.93 2.89
C SER A 349 -9.23 3.87 1.94
N LEU A 350 -8.18 3.39 1.26
CA LEU A 350 -7.35 4.17 0.35
C LEU A 350 -7.51 3.69 -1.09
N THR A 351 -7.43 4.64 -2.03
CA THR A 351 -7.37 4.35 -3.45
C THR A 351 -5.98 3.82 -3.83
N ARG A 352 -5.87 3.19 -5.00
CA ARG A 352 -4.59 2.72 -5.56
C ARG A 352 -3.55 3.84 -5.67
N TRP A 353 -3.99 5.04 -6.06
CA TRP A 353 -3.12 6.21 -6.10
C TRP A 353 -2.56 6.57 -4.72
N GLN A 354 -3.41 6.67 -3.70
CA GLN A 354 -3.01 7.00 -2.33
C GLN A 354 -2.07 5.95 -1.71
N LEU A 355 -2.34 4.67 -1.97
CA LEU A 355 -1.43 3.58 -1.57
C LEU A 355 -0.07 3.72 -2.25
N SER A 356 -0.07 4.13 -3.53
CA SER A 356 1.15 4.36 -4.29
C SER A 356 1.97 5.55 -3.77
N GLU A 357 1.30 6.61 -3.34
CA GLU A 357 1.95 7.75 -2.68
C GLU A 357 2.70 7.28 -1.41
N ILE A 358 2.06 6.45 -0.59
CA ILE A 358 2.71 5.88 0.60
C ILE A 358 3.86 4.97 0.19
N ALA A 359 3.61 4.01 -0.71
CA ALA A 359 4.62 3.03 -1.13
C ALA A 359 5.88 3.69 -1.69
N SER A 360 5.74 4.79 -2.46
CA SER A 360 6.86 5.47 -3.13
C SER A 360 7.85 6.15 -2.17
N VAL A 361 7.42 6.48 -0.95
CA VAL A 361 8.24 7.19 0.04
C VAL A 361 8.71 6.31 1.20
N LEU A 362 8.29 5.05 1.24
CA LEU A 362 8.71 4.12 2.28
C LEU A 362 10.17 3.69 2.10
N PRO A 363 10.88 3.35 3.19
CA PRO A 363 12.26 2.91 3.12
C PRO A 363 12.48 1.73 2.18
N TYR A 364 13.54 1.76 1.39
CA TYR A 364 13.95 0.74 0.44
C TYR A 364 12.97 0.46 -0.71
N SER A 365 11.95 1.27 -0.86
CA SER A 365 10.98 1.16 -1.95
C SER A 365 11.61 1.50 -3.30
N LEU A 366 11.32 0.67 -4.29
CA LEU A 366 11.62 0.91 -5.70
C LEU A 366 10.38 1.32 -6.48
N PHE A 367 9.23 1.46 -5.82
CA PHE A 367 7.99 1.83 -6.49
C PHE A 367 8.12 3.19 -7.19
N LYS A 368 7.68 3.24 -8.45
CA LYS A 368 7.61 4.47 -9.23
C LYS A 368 6.24 4.64 -9.84
N PHE A 369 5.76 5.86 -9.82
CA PHE A 369 4.57 6.22 -10.57
C PHE A 369 4.81 6.11 -12.08
N SER A 370 3.76 5.74 -12.80
CA SER A 370 3.72 5.93 -14.23
C SER A 370 3.79 7.43 -14.56
N PRO A 371 4.39 7.83 -15.69
CA PRO A 371 4.59 9.25 -16.01
C PRO A 371 3.30 10.00 -16.33
N HIS A 372 2.19 9.32 -16.50
CA HIS A 372 0.89 9.92 -16.74
C HIS A 372 0.17 10.14 -15.41
N ASP A 373 -0.13 11.40 -15.13
CA ASP A 373 -0.94 11.82 -13.99
C ASP A 373 -2.42 11.53 -14.27
N THR A 374 -2.79 10.25 -14.16
CA THR A 374 -4.17 9.81 -14.34
C THR A 374 -4.70 9.29 -13.01
N HIS A 375 -5.33 10.17 -12.24
CA HIS A 375 -6.06 9.79 -11.02
C HIS A 375 -7.20 8.80 -11.26
N ASP A 376 -7.60 8.61 -12.51
CA ASP A 376 -8.67 7.70 -12.92
C ASP A 376 -8.21 6.25 -13.14
N ASN A 377 -6.93 6.00 -12.99
CA ASN A 377 -6.31 4.68 -13.14
C ASN A 377 -6.45 4.03 -14.54
N THR A 378 -6.70 4.82 -15.59
CA THR A 378 -6.87 4.25 -16.96
C THR A 378 -5.58 3.76 -17.58
N PHE A 379 -4.44 4.27 -17.09
CA PHE A 379 -3.08 3.88 -17.53
C PHE A 379 -2.39 2.97 -16.52
N GLY A 380 -3.01 2.68 -15.37
CA GLY A 380 -2.36 2.04 -14.23
C GLY A 380 -1.45 3.01 -13.45
N VAL A 381 -1.16 2.69 -12.22
CA VAL A 381 -0.47 3.61 -11.31
C VAL A 381 1.02 3.31 -11.17
N GLY A 382 1.47 2.09 -11.46
CA GLY A 382 2.86 1.68 -11.27
C GLY A 382 3.39 0.88 -12.45
N ASN A 383 3.74 1.56 -13.56
CA ASN A 383 4.43 0.93 -14.68
C ASN A 383 5.86 1.45 -14.73
N TYR A 384 6.85 0.60 -14.41
CA TYR A 384 8.24 1.04 -14.29
C TYR A 384 9.22 -0.10 -14.55
N ILE A 385 10.48 0.28 -14.80
CA ILE A 385 11.56 -0.64 -15.17
C ILE A 385 12.75 -0.41 -14.24
N TYR A 386 13.43 -1.50 -13.90
CA TYR A 386 14.73 -1.50 -13.25
C TYR A 386 15.71 -2.42 -13.98
N GLN A 387 16.98 -2.06 -13.98
CA GLN A 387 18.06 -2.92 -14.44
C GLN A 387 18.87 -3.44 -13.26
N ILE A 388 19.32 -4.68 -13.39
CA ILE A 388 20.28 -5.30 -12.49
C ILE A 388 21.65 -5.10 -13.13
N PHE A 389 22.63 -4.70 -12.35
CA PHE A 389 23.97 -4.39 -12.82
C PHE A 389 24.99 -5.40 -12.32
N SER A 390 26.07 -5.54 -13.09
CA SER A 390 27.18 -6.41 -12.70
C SER A 390 27.89 -5.90 -11.45
N ASP A 391 28.38 -6.80 -10.62
CA ASP A 391 29.24 -6.48 -9.48
C ASP A 391 30.62 -5.95 -9.95
N ASN A 392 31.14 -6.54 -11.02
CA ASN A 392 32.47 -6.21 -11.56
C ASN A 392 32.47 -4.92 -12.41
N ASP A 393 31.37 -4.59 -13.04
CA ASP A 393 31.18 -3.37 -13.84
C ASP A 393 29.81 -2.76 -13.57
N THR A 394 29.78 -1.76 -12.71
CA THR A 394 28.55 -1.12 -12.29
C THR A 394 27.82 -0.37 -13.42
N GLU A 395 28.40 -0.21 -14.59
CA GLU A 395 27.73 0.37 -15.77
C GLU A 395 27.16 -0.70 -16.72
N LEU A 396 27.49 -1.99 -16.48
CA LEU A 396 27.04 -3.12 -17.32
C LEU A 396 25.74 -3.70 -16.78
N PRO A 397 24.59 -3.50 -17.44
CA PRO A 397 23.36 -4.17 -17.06
C PRO A 397 23.40 -5.65 -17.48
N VAL A 398 23.01 -6.53 -16.54
CA VAL A 398 22.98 -7.99 -16.73
C VAL A 398 21.57 -8.57 -16.78
N GLY A 399 20.57 -7.83 -16.30
CA GLY A 399 19.17 -8.22 -16.31
C GLY A 399 18.24 -7.00 -16.29
N THR A 400 16.99 -7.19 -16.75
CA THR A 400 15.95 -6.15 -16.75
C THR A 400 14.67 -6.66 -16.11
N LEU A 401 14.10 -5.87 -15.22
CA LEU A 401 12.87 -6.17 -14.50
C LEU A 401 11.79 -5.16 -14.89
N TYR A 402 10.66 -5.65 -15.35
CA TYR A 402 9.49 -4.87 -15.74
C TYR A 402 8.38 -5.05 -14.72
N PHE A 403 7.77 -3.97 -14.28
CA PHE A 403 6.65 -3.95 -13.35
C PHE A 403 5.48 -3.23 -14.00
N LEU A 404 4.31 -3.90 -14.04
CA LEU A 404 3.13 -3.36 -14.72
C LEU A 404 1.89 -3.49 -13.84
N ASP A 405 1.07 -2.45 -13.81
CA ASP A 405 -0.24 -2.48 -13.19
C ASP A 405 -1.25 -3.18 -14.12
N SER A 406 -1.73 -4.33 -13.72
CA SER A 406 -2.71 -5.12 -14.47
C SER A 406 -4.17 -4.76 -14.16
N HIS A 407 -4.40 -3.64 -13.46
CA HIS A 407 -5.70 -3.14 -13.06
C HIS A 407 -6.47 -4.09 -12.11
N LYS A 408 -7.79 -4.11 -12.22
CA LYS A 408 -8.69 -4.93 -11.41
C LYS A 408 -9.88 -5.45 -12.24
N TYR A 409 -11.11 -5.03 -11.93
CA TYR A 409 -12.28 -5.45 -12.67
C TYR A 409 -12.48 -4.61 -13.93
N SER A 410 -12.94 -5.25 -14.99
CA SER A 410 -13.20 -4.60 -16.28
C SER A 410 -14.19 -3.45 -16.15
N THR A 411 -13.79 -2.27 -16.60
CA THR A 411 -14.67 -1.08 -16.69
C THR A 411 -15.69 -1.19 -17.83
N VAL A 412 -15.48 -2.09 -18.75
CA VAL A 412 -16.35 -2.40 -19.91
C VAL A 412 -16.97 -3.80 -19.80
N GLY A 413 -17.32 -4.22 -18.59
CA GLY A 413 -17.77 -5.57 -18.26
C GLY A 413 -19.00 -6.06 -18.99
N LYS A 414 -19.74 -5.21 -19.71
CA LYS A 414 -20.81 -5.63 -20.63
C LYS A 414 -20.27 -6.26 -21.91
N ILE A 415 -19.07 -5.91 -22.34
CA ILE A 415 -18.40 -6.40 -23.55
C ILE A 415 -17.38 -7.48 -23.16
N TYR A 416 -16.52 -7.14 -22.19
CA TYR A 416 -15.49 -8.01 -21.65
C TYR A 416 -15.70 -8.19 -20.13
N PRO A 417 -16.50 -9.17 -19.70
CA PRO A 417 -16.78 -9.40 -18.29
C PRO A 417 -15.57 -10.01 -17.56
N GLY A 418 -15.50 -9.75 -16.26
CA GLY A 418 -14.44 -10.26 -15.38
C GLY A 418 -13.36 -9.20 -15.14
N TYR A 419 -12.12 -9.58 -15.29
CA TYR A 419 -10.98 -8.72 -15.01
C TYR A 419 -10.60 -7.81 -16.17
N ASP A 420 -9.98 -6.70 -15.84
CA ASP A 420 -9.39 -5.77 -16.79
C ASP A 420 -8.00 -6.28 -17.22
N TRP A 421 -7.33 -5.58 -18.13
CA TRP A 421 -6.08 -5.99 -18.75
C TRP A 421 -5.06 -4.86 -18.76
N ILE A 422 -3.79 -5.19 -18.88
CA ILE A 422 -2.73 -4.20 -19.14
C ILE A 422 -3.01 -3.57 -20.50
N LYS A 423 -3.17 -2.25 -20.54
CA LYS A 423 -3.63 -1.52 -21.73
C LYS A 423 -2.53 -1.43 -22.80
N GLU A 424 -2.94 -1.32 -24.04
CA GLU A 424 -2.03 -1.11 -25.17
C GLU A 424 -1.15 0.14 -24.97
N SER A 425 -1.67 1.16 -24.30
CA SER A 425 -0.92 2.36 -23.95
C SER A 425 0.20 2.09 -22.93
N GLN A 426 -0.01 1.16 -22.00
CA GLN A 426 1.02 0.73 -21.05
C GLN A 426 2.11 -0.09 -21.74
N TRP A 427 1.72 -1.02 -22.62
CA TRP A 427 2.67 -1.79 -23.42
C TRP A 427 3.54 -0.88 -24.27
N LYS A 428 2.91 0.06 -24.98
CA LYS A 428 3.64 1.04 -25.79
C LYS A 428 4.57 1.90 -24.93
N TYR A 429 4.15 2.34 -23.76
CA TYR A 429 5.00 3.13 -22.86
C TYR A 429 6.25 2.35 -22.45
N ILE A 430 6.10 1.08 -22.08
CA ILE A 430 7.24 0.24 -21.66
C ILE A 430 8.20 0.00 -22.82
N GLU A 431 7.72 -0.22 -24.03
CA GLU A 431 8.55 -0.33 -25.23
C GLU A 431 9.29 0.97 -25.54
N ASP A 432 8.55 2.10 -25.58
CA ASP A 432 9.14 3.42 -25.84
C ASP A 432 10.19 3.78 -24.77
N TYR A 433 9.91 3.47 -23.50
CA TYR A 433 10.86 3.70 -22.41
C TYR A 433 12.11 2.84 -22.55
N HIS A 434 11.93 1.56 -22.88
CA HIS A 434 13.04 0.65 -23.10
C HIS A 434 13.94 1.15 -24.23
N ASP A 435 13.36 1.47 -25.39
CA ASP A 435 14.12 1.87 -26.57
C ASP A 435 14.87 3.21 -26.39
N VAL A 436 14.31 4.13 -25.60
CA VAL A 436 14.90 5.47 -25.40
C VAL A 436 15.90 5.47 -24.24
N ASN A 437 15.59 4.78 -23.14
CA ASN A 437 16.33 4.94 -21.89
C ASN A 437 17.30 3.79 -21.57
N LEU A 438 17.06 2.60 -22.14
CA LEU A 438 17.91 1.45 -21.88
C LEU A 438 18.88 1.26 -23.05
N LYS A 439 20.17 1.49 -22.81
CA LYS A 439 21.21 1.42 -23.84
C LYS A 439 21.41 0.01 -24.41
N PHE A 440 21.07 -1.01 -23.64
CA PHE A 440 21.30 -2.42 -23.99
C PHE A 440 20.09 -3.26 -23.61
N LYS A 441 19.65 -4.12 -24.54
CA LYS A 441 18.80 -5.25 -24.21
C LYS A 441 19.64 -6.25 -23.42
N THR A 442 19.15 -6.65 -22.28
CA THR A 442 19.79 -7.68 -21.46
C THR A 442 19.12 -9.01 -21.73
N GLY A 443 19.86 -10.10 -21.73
CA GLY A 443 19.30 -11.40 -21.40
C GLY A 443 18.85 -11.43 -19.94
N LEU A 444 18.25 -12.51 -19.47
CA LEU A 444 17.84 -12.70 -18.06
C LEU A 444 16.83 -11.65 -17.60
N SER A 445 15.81 -11.40 -18.39
CA SER A 445 14.78 -10.38 -18.15
C SER A 445 13.49 -10.97 -17.61
N MET A 446 12.85 -10.29 -16.66
CA MET A 446 11.61 -10.73 -16.04
C MET A 446 10.55 -9.63 -16.02
N ALA A 447 9.28 -10.03 -16.11
CA ALA A 447 8.14 -9.13 -15.93
C ALA A 447 7.23 -9.59 -14.79
N PHE A 448 6.71 -8.63 -14.04
CA PHE A 448 5.86 -8.86 -12.87
C PHE A 448 4.58 -8.02 -12.97
N PHE A 449 3.46 -8.68 -12.79
CA PHE A 449 2.14 -8.07 -12.65
C PHE A 449 1.23 -8.99 -11.83
N HIS A 450 -0.01 -8.60 -11.55
CA HIS A 450 -0.89 -9.39 -10.70
C HIS A 450 -1.79 -10.33 -11.48
N ILE A 451 -2.66 -9.81 -12.36
CA ILE A 451 -3.62 -10.60 -13.12
C ILE A 451 -2.90 -11.25 -14.32
N PRO A 452 -3.04 -12.58 -14.52
CA PRO A 452 -2.33 -13.29 -15.57
C PRO A 452 -2.74 -12.84 -16.99
N LEU A 453 -1.84 -13.00 -17.96
CA LEU A 453 -2.16 -12.81 -19.38
C LEU A 453 -3.06 -13.94 -19.90
N PRO A 454 -3.84 -13.69 -20.96
CA PRO A 454 -4.67 -14.73 -21.58
C PRO A 454 -3.90 -16.00 -21.99
N GLU A 455 -2.60 -15.90 -22.29
CA GLU A 455 -1.74 -17.00 -22.68
C GLU A 455 -1.53 -18.06 -21.58
N TYR A 456 -1.74 -17.69 -20.29
CA TYR A 456 -1.77 -18.67 -19.20
C TYR A 456 -2.86 -19.75 -19.39
N LEU A 457 -3.95 -19.45 -20.15
CA LEU A 457 -4.98 -20.43 -20.54
C LEU A 457 -4.44 -21.55 -21.45
N ASN A 458 -3.27 -21.38 -22.06
CA ASN A 458 -2.64 -22.41 -22.91
C ASN A 458 -2.30 -23.68 -22.14
N ILE A 459 -2.28 -23.62 -20.80
CA ILE A 459 -2.13 -24.81 -19.96
C ILE A 459 -3.22 -25.85 -20.23
N GLU A 460 -4.45 -25.42 -20.52
CA GLU A 460 -5.59 -26.31 -20.73
C GLU A 460 -5.38 -27.23 -21.95
N SER A 461 -4.61 -26.79 -22.96
CA SER A 461 -4.26 -27.60 -24.14
C SER A 461 -3.04 -28.49 -23.90
N LYS A 462 -2.26 -28.25 -22.87
CA LYS A 462 -0.94 -28.87 -22.61
C LYS A 462 -0.92 -29.85 -21.43
N THR A 463 -2.07 -30.11 -20.82
CA THR A 463 -2.21 -31.05 -19.71
C THR A 463 -2.33 -32.52 -20.13
N HIS A 464 -2.19 -32.84 -21.43
CA HIS A 464 -2.34 -34.21 -21.92
C HIS A 464 -1.03 -35.00 -21.79
N PRO A 465 -1.10 -36.27 -21.35
CA PRO A 465 0.08 -37.12 -21.22
C PRO A 465 0.80 -37.27 -22.55
N GLY A 466 2.06 -36.82 -22.63
CA GLY A 466 2.91 -36.98 -23.79
C GLY A 466 3.33 -35.69 -24.50
N GLU A 467 2.87 -34.53 -24.11
CA GLU A 467 3.31 -33.24 -24.66
C GLU A 467 4.56 -32.69 -23.93
N LYS A 468 5.49 -32.19 -24.76
CA LYS A 468 6.83 -31.76 -24.29
C LYS A 468 6.90 -30.39 -23.65
N ASN A 469 5.89 -29.94 -22.93
CA ASN A 469 5.99 -28.71 -22.14
C ASN A 469 6.20 -29.08 -20.69
N PRO A 470 7.40 -28.92 -20.12
CA PRO A 470 7.62 -29.27 -18.73
C PRO A 470 6.81 -28.34 -17.85
N LEU A 471 5.82 -28.91 -17.20
CA LEU A 471 5.05 -28.24 -16.15
C LEU A 471 5.59 -28.69 -14.82
N ILE A 472 6.19 -27.75 -14.07
CA ILE A 472 6.59 -27.97 -12.68
C ILE A 472 5.73 -27.10 -11.78
N GLY A 473 5.10 -27.73 -10.79
CA GLY A 473 4.15 -27.10 -9.90
C GLY A 473 2.72 -27.53 -10.18
N MET A 474 1.78 -26.82 -9.59
CA MET A 474 0.39 -27.25 -9.48
C MET A 474 -0.53 -26.36 -10.33
N TYR A 475 -1.32 -26.99 -11.19
CA TYR A 475 -2.51 -26.40 -11.81
C TYR A 475 -3.75 -26.93 -11.07
N LYS A 476 -4.30 -26.17 -10.16
CA LYS A 476 -5.37 -26.61 -9.24
C LYS A 476 -6.68 -25.86 -9.43
N GLU A 477 -6.63 -24.68 -10.01
CA GLU A 477 -7.81 -23.87 -10.31
C GLU A 477 -7.74 -23.25 -11.71
N GLY A 478 -8.91 -22.91 -12.27
CA GLY A 478 -9.00 -22.30 -13.59
C GLY A 478 -8.31 -20.94 -13.64
N VAL A 479 -7.68 -20.65 -14.76
CA VAL A 479 -7.01 -19.35 -14.99
C VAL A 479 -8.04 -18.24 -15.12
N THR A 480 -7.93 -17.20 -14.30
CA THR A 480 -8.86 -16.06 -14.31
C THR A 480 -8.31 -14.84 -15.04
N ALA A 481 -7.76 -15.07 -16.22
CA ALA A 481 -7.26 -14.04 -17.11
C ALA A 481 -8.38 -13.14 -17.70
N PRO A 482 -8.04 -11.92 -18.18
CA PRO A 482 -8.93 -11.07 -18.93
C PRO A 482 -9.54 -11.76 -20.16
N LYS A 483 -10.78 -11.38 -20.51
CA LYS A 483 -11.43 -11.87 -21.74
C LYS A 483 -10.96 -11.15 -23.01
N TYR A 484 -10.32 -10.01 -22.85
CA TYR A 484 -9.68 -9.25 -23.91
C TYR A 484 -8.17 -9.49 -23.87
N ASN A 485 -7.58 -9.79 -25.02
CA ASN A 485 -6.13 -9.91 -25.17
C ASN A 485 -5.58 -8.63 -25.81
N SER A 486 -4.74 -7.90 -25.08
CA SER A 486 -4.02 -6.71 -25.55
C SER A 486 -2.68 -7.03 -26.21
N GLU A 487 -2.46 -8.29 -26.55
CA GLU A 487 -1.23 -8.81 -27.20
C GLU A 487 0.05 -8.55 -26.39
N GLY A 488 -0.07 -8.53 -25.05
CA GLY A 488 1.05 -8.25 -24.15
C GLY A 488 2.20 -9.22 -24.31
N ILE A 489 1.93 -10.48 -24.58
CA ILE A 489 2.96 -11.50 -24.81
C ILE A 489 3.87 -11.14 -25.99
N THR A 490 3.33 -10.53 -27.04
CA THR A 490 4.10 -10.08 -28.22
C THR A 490 5.04 -8.94 -27.87
N THR A 491 4.59 -8.00 -27.01
CA THR A 491 5.45 -6.93 -26.51
C THR A 491 6.58 -7.48 -25.63
N LEU A 492 6.27 -8.42 -24.73
CA LEU A 492 7.27 -9.05 -23.86
C LEU A 492 8.32 -9.83 -24.68
N ASP A 493 7.89 -10.49 -25.75
CA ASP A 493 8.79 -11.16 -26.70
C ASP A 493 9.76 -10.18 -27.37
N ARG A 494 9.24 -9.04 -27.87
CA ARG A 494 10.08 -7.98 -28.46
C ARG A 494 11.07 -7.37 -27.46
N LEU A 495 10.70 -7.29 -26.18
CA LEU A 495 11.55 -6.84 -25.08
C LEU A 495 12.55 -7.90 -24.61
N SER A 496 12.52 -9.11 -25.18
CA SER A 496 13.35 -10.25 -24.77
C SER A 496 13.14 -10.64 -23.32
N VAL A 497 11.89 -10.66 -22.86
CA VAL A 497 11.53 -11.14 -21.53
C VAL A 497 11.52 -12.67 -21.53
N ASP A 498 12.24 -13.27 -20.60
CA ASP A 498 12.36 -14.73 -20.47
C ASP A 498 11.29 -15.31 -19.55
N VAL A 499 10.95 -14.58 -18.48
CA VAL A 499 10.04 -15.05 -17.45
C VAL A 499 9.03 -13.97 -17.09
N VAL A 500 7.77 -14.34 -17.07
CA VAL A 500 6.66 -13.57 -16.51
C VAL A 500 6.23 -14.22 -15.22
N SER A 501 6.00 -13.43 -14.18
CA SER A 501 5.47 -13.94 -12.92
C SER A 501 4.31 -13.11 -12.39
N CYS A 502 3.21 -13.76 -12.04
CA CYS A 502 1.98 -13.13 -11.54
C CYS A 502 1.51 -13.74 -10.21
N GLY A 503 0.47 -13.15 -9.61
CA GLY A 503 -0.32 -13.66 -8.49
C GLY A 503 -1.71 -14.09 -8.94
N HIS A 504 -2.74 -13.70 -8.17
CA HIS A 504 -4.16 -13.74 -8.49
C HIS A 504 -4.86 -15.10 -8.30
N ASP A 505 -4.39 -16.16 -8.97
CA ASP A 505 -4.96 -17.50 -8.84
C ASP A 505 -4.18 -18.28 -7.75
N HIS A 506 -4.66 -18.21 -6.50
CA HIS A 506 -3.90 -18.61 -5.31
C HIS A 506 -3.49 -20.09 -5.27
N CYS A 507 -4.32 -20.95 -5.89
CA CYS A 507 -4.06 -22.38 -5.87
C CYS A 507 -3.12 -22.83 -6.98
N ASN A 508 -2.84 -21.97 -7.96
CA ASN A 508 -1.90 -22.22 -9.03
C ASN A 508 -0.49 -21.80 -8.64
N ASP A 509 0.48 -22.64 -8.90
CA ASP A 509 1.88 -22.34 -8.63
C ASP A 509 2.84 -22.97 -9.66
N TYR A 510 2.32 -23.23 -10.84
CA TYR A 510 3.11 -23.78 -11.93
C TYR A 510 3.88 -22.71 -12.70
N CYS A 511 4.88 -23.16 -13.47
CA CYS A 511 5.47 -22.42 -14.59
C CYS A 511 5.18 -23.15 -15.89
N LEU A 512 4.58 -22.44 -16.84
CA LEU A 512 4.24 -22.93 -18.17
C LEU A 512 5.18 -22.29 -19.19
N ARG A 513 5.86 -23.08 -20.01
CA ARG A 513 6.60 -22.54 -21.15
C ARG A 513 5.64 -22.28 -22.29
N ASP A 514 5.38 -21.01 -22.58
CA ASP A 514 4.55 -20.61 -23.71
C ASP A 514 5.38 -20.61 -24.99
N ASP A 515 4.83 -21.17 -26.07
CA ASP A 515 5.48 -21.28 -27.37
C ASP A 515 4.72 -20.52 -28.47
N SER A 516 3.80 -19.65 -28.08
CA SER A 516 3.08 -18.76 -28.98
C SER A 516 3.97 -17.70 -29.63
N THR A 517 5.13 -17.41 -29.00
CA THR A 517 6.13 -16.46 -29.48
C THR A 517 7.49 -17.14 -29.77
N PRO A 518 8.36 -16.53 -30.59
CA PRO A 518 9.68 -17.07 -30.91
C PRO A 518 10.58 -17.33 -29.69
N ASN A 519 10.56 -16.43 -28.69
CA ASN A 519 11.44 -16.54 -27.51
C ASN A 519 10.94 -17.53 -26.45
N LYS A 520 9.72 -18.08 -26.60
CA LYS A 520 9.17 -19.11 -25.70
C LYS A 520 9.21 -18.73 -24.23
N ILE A 521 8.47 -17.69 -23.87
CA ILE A 521 8.44 -17.08 -22.55
C ILE A 521 7.89 -18.06 -21.49
N TRP A 522 8.50 -18.09 -20.31
CA TRP A 522 7.95 -18.79 -19.16
C TRP A 522 6.88 -17.96 -18.46
N LEU A 523 5.72 -18.55 -18.25
CA LEU A 523 4.56 -17.98 -17.56
C LEU A 523 4.40 -18.66 -16.20
N CYS A 524 4.73 -17.96 -15.12
CA CYS A 524 4.77 -18.51 -13.76
C CYS A 524 3.74 -17.85 -12.84
N TYR A 525 3.18 -18.63 -11.92
CA TYR A 525 2.42 -18.12 -10.77
C TYR A 525 3.29 -18.11 -9.52
N GLY A 526 3.12 -17.10 -8.68
CA GLY A 526 3.71 -17.04 -7.35
C GLY A 526 3.08 -18.04 -6.37
N GLY A 527 1.79 -18.28 -6.55
CA GLY A 527 0.95 -18.99 -5.60
C GLY A 527 0.58 -18.14 -4.38
N GLY A 528 -0.52 -18.45 -3.71
CA GLY A 528 -0.97 -17.68 -2.54
C GLY A 528 0.00 -17.84 -1.35
N GLY A 529 0.59 -16.72 -0.90
CA GLY A 529 1.54 -16.67 0.22
C GLY A 529 0.86 -16.47 1.58
N GLY A 530 -0.31 -15.85 1.60
CA GLY A 530 -1.00 -15.43 2.82
C GLY A 530 -2.16 -16.31 3.26
N GLU A 531 -2.31 -16.47 4.56
CA GLU A 531 -3.41 -17.23 5.18
C GLU A 531 -4.74 -16.49 5.17
N GLY A 532 -4.74 -15.18 4.83
CA GLY A 532 -5.95 -14.35 4.75
C GLY A 532 -6.74 -14.53 3.45
N GLY A 533 -6.13 -15.05 2.38
CA GLY A 533 -6.76 -15.38 1.12
C GLY A 533 -7.31 -16.80 1.06
N TYR A 534 -8.12 -17.10 0.04
CA TYR A 534 -8.63 -18.46 -0.20
C TYR A 534 -7.50 -19.43 -0.61
N ALA A 535 -7.73 -20.72 -0.44
CA ALA A 535 -6.79 -21.77 -0.84
C ALA A 535 -7.48 -22.93 -1.58
N GLY A 536 -8.67 -22.67 -2.09
CA GLY A 536 -9.47 -23.62 -2.82
C GLY A 536 -10.08 -24.73 -1.97
N TYR A 537 -10.91 -25.55 -2.61
CA TYR A 537 -11.59 -26.65 -1.93
C TYR A 537 -10.58 -27.67 -1.39
N GLY A 538 -10.69 -27.96 -0.09
CA GLY A 538 -9.76 -28.84 0.63
C GLY A 538 -8.46 -28.17 1.10
N GLY A 539 -8.31 -26.86 0.86
CA GLY A 539 -7.14 -26.07 1.22
C GLY A 539 -5.91 -26.35 0.34
N THR A 540 -4.99 -25.40 0.33
CA THR A 540 -3.68 -25.52 -0.34
C THR A 540 -2.65 -24.90 0.57
N GLU A 541 -1.51 -25.57 0.76
CA GLU A 541 -0.43 -25.05 1.59
C GLU A 541 0.11 -23.74 1.00
N ARG A 542 0.30 -22.72 1.87
CA ARG A 542 0.81 -21.41 1.46
C ARG A 542 2.25 -21.52 1.00
N ARG A 543 2.60 -20.74 -0.01
CA ARG A 543 3.92 -20.81 -0.62
C ARG A 543 4.43 -19.47 -1.08
N ILE A 544 5.73 -19.37 -1.15
CA ILE A 544 6.47 -18.22 -1.63
C ILE A 544 7.41 -18.72 -2.71
N ARG A 545 7.42 -18.06 -3.87
CA ARG A 545 8.29 -18.39 -5.00
C ARG A 545 9.58 -17.57 -4.92
N ILE A 546 10.67 -18.21 -5.29
CA ILE A 546 11.99 -17.62 -5.37
C ILE A 546 12.49 -17.72 -6.81
N TYR A 547 13.17 -16.68 -7.27
CA TYR A 547 13.95 -16.67 -8.50
C TYR A 547 15.39 -16.34 -8.19
N GLU A 548 16.32 -16.99 -8.89
CA GLU A 548 17.74 -16.68 -8.88
C GLU A 548 18.20 -16.48 -10.33
N ILE A 549 18.51 -15.23 -10.67
CA ILE A 549 19.18 -14.90 -11.92
C ILE A 549 20.65 -15.25 -11.73
N ASN A 550 21.18 -16.18 -12.53
CA ASN A 550 22.57 -16.60 -12.50
C ASN A 550 23.24 -16.14 -13.79
N VAL A 551 24.00 -15.06 -13.69
CA VAL A 551 24.66 -14.41 -14.83
C VAL A 551 25.78 -15.31 -15.39
N ASN A 552 26.51 -16.01 -14.53
CA ASN A 552 27.59 -16.90 -14.95
C ASN A 552 27.10 -18.11 -15.76
N GLU A 553 25.93 -18.63 -15.43
CA GLU A 553 25.29 -19.73 -16.14
C GLU A 553 24.39 -19.25 -17.28
N ASN A 554 24.16 -17.96 -17.40
CA ASN A 554 23.17 -17.34 -18.28
C ASN A 554 21.80 -18.00 -18.15
N ASN A 555 21.33 -18.15 -16.91
CA ASN A 555 20.12 -18.87 -16.59
C ASN A 555 19.29 -18.19 -15.49
N ILE A 556 18.01 -18.55 -15.40
CA ILE A 556 17.11 -18.20 -14.32
C ILE A 556 16.63 -19.49 -13.67
N HIS A 557 16.92 -19.63 -12.39
CA HIS A 557 16.41 -20.73 -11.58
C HIS A 557 15.22 -20.29 -10.77
N THR A 558 14.28 -21.19 -10.51
CA THR A 558 13.14 -20.93 -9.62
C THR A 558 12.87 -22.12 -8.73
N TRP A 559 12.36 -21.85 -7.54
CA TRP A 559 11.87 -22.84 -6.57
C TRP A 559 10.83 -22.21 -5.65
N LYS A 560 10.26 -23.02 -4.78
CA LYS A 560 9.27 -22.57 -3.80
C LYS A 560 9.65 -22.96 -2.39
N ARG A 561 9.14 -22.18 -1.42
CA ARG A 561 9.11 -22.49 0.00
C ARG A 561 7.66 -22.67 0.43
N LEU A 562 7.40 -23.69 1.25
CA LEU A 562 6.06 -23.98 1.77
C LEU A 562 5.98 -23.60 3.25
N ASN A 563 4.83 -23.11 3.71
CA ASN A 563 4.65 -22.64 5.09
C ASN A 563 4.89 -23.76 6.13
N GLY A 564 4.48 -25.00 5.84
CA GLY A 564 4.72 -26.15 6.72
C GLY A 564 6.17 -26.65 6.74
N SER A 565 6.96 -26.31 5.73
CA SER A 565 8.36 -26.75 5.54
C SER A 565 9.24 -25.66 4.92
N PRO A 566 9.38 -24.48 5.56
CA PRO A 566 10.02 -23.33 4.93
C PRO A 566 11.52 -23.51 4.65
N LYS A 567 12.15 -24.51 5.28
CA LYS A 567 13.58 -24.83 5.07
C LYS A 567 13.82 -25.71 3.85
N GLU A 568 12.80 -26.39 3.35
CA GLU A 568 12.93 -27.28 2.21
C GLU A 568 12.69 -26.54 0.89
N ILE A 569 13.38 -26.96 -0.16
CA ILE A 569 13.20 -26.48 -1.53
C ILE A 569 12.20 -27.40 -2.22
N PHE A 570 11.16 -26.79 -2.82
CA PHE A 570 10.16 -27.50 -3.62
C PHE A 570 10.19 -27.02 -5.06
N ASP A 571 9.94 -27.93 -6.00
CA ASP A 571 9.77 -27.65 -7.42
C ASP A 571 10.90 -26.78 -8.00
N PHE A 572 12.15 -27.19 -7.77
CA PHE A 572 13.29 -26.52 -8.38
C PHE A 572 13.25 -26.70 -9.89
N GLN A 573 13.48 -25.61 -10.64
CA GLN A 573 13.48 -25.59 -12.08
C GLN A 573 14.56 -24.65 -12.61
N SER A 574 15.29 -25.11 -13.63
CA SER A 574 16.17 -24.32 -14.48
C SER A 574 15.38 -23.91 -15.73
N MET A 575 15.31 -22.62 -16.05
CA MET A 575 14.33 -22.13 -17.01
C MET A 575 14.90 -21.91 -18.41
N LEU A 576 16.16 -21.53 -18.54
CA LEU A 576 16.73 -21.13 -19.84
C LEU A 576 17.65 -22.20 -20.46
N ASP A 577 17.98 -23.26 -19.74
CA ASP A 577 18.76 -24.34 -20.29
C ASP A 577 18.02 -24.97 -21.48
N GLY A 578 18.67 -25.02 -22.65
CA GLY A 578 18.15 -25.67 -23.84
C GLY A 578 17.95 -27.19 -23.70
N ASN A 579 18.38 -27.75 -22.57
CA ASN A 579 18.13 -29.12 -22.15
C ASN A 579 16.99 -29.12 -21.15
N SER A 580 15.82 -29.62 -21.52
CA SER A 580 14.76 -29.96 -20.59
C SER A 580 15.36 -30.76 -19.43
N PRO A 581 15.11 -30.46 -18.17
CA PRO A 581 15.51 -31.35 -17.11
C PRO A 581 14.81 -32.68 -17.34
N GLU A 582 15.56 -33.70 -17.60
CA GLU A 582 15.11 -35.05 -17.35
C GLU A 582 14.75 -35.10 -15.87
N SER A 583 13.51 -35.46 -15.58
CA SER A 583 12.96 -35.61 -14.23
C SER A 583 13.96 -36.37 -13.36
N VAL A 584 14.47 -35.69 -12.33
CA VAL A 584 15.12 -36.35 -11.20
C VAL A 584 14.08 -36.66 -10.13
#